data_d3379b6910cd33a6dabb10a446ae57c4
#
_entry.id   d3379b6910cd33a6dabb10a446ae57c4
#
_cell.length_a   1.000
_cell.length_b   1.000
_cell.length_c   1.000
_cell.angle_alpha   90.00
_cell.angle_beta   90.00
_cell.angle_gamma   90.00
#
_symmetry.space_group_name_H-M   'P 1'
#
loop_
_entity.id
_entity.type
_entity.pdbx_description
1 polymer ?
#
loop_
_entity_poly.entity_id
_entity_poly.type
_entity_poly.pdbx_seq_one_letter_code
_entity_poly.pdbx_strand_id
1 'polypeptide(L)'
;MKIDFIDLIQRFRVLIGGLYITTTLLILFGTLMPGSNLPEYQVFNYDKLVHAGAFMAWTLATGITWRAFQPKRASLNVLIVAPLLFGVGIEILQGILPTNRSPEWMDIVFDALGTFLGLLIYLLLLRIKDQSERVKNEH
;
A
#
# COMPACT_ATOMS: atom_id res chain seq x y z
N MET A 1 -28.27 17.81 0.81
CA MET A 1 -27.90 16.46 0.31
C MET A 1 -26.56 16.11 0.93
N LYS A 2 -26.53 15.20 1.92
CA LYS A 2 -25.27 14.77 2.56
C LYS A 2 -24.69 13.66 1.70
N ILE A 3 -23.60 13.95 0.99
CA ILE A 3 -22.88 12.95 0.19
C ILE A 3 -22.25 11.95 1.17
N ASP A 4 -22.56 10.68 1.04
CA ASP A 4 -21.90 9.61 1.82
C ASP A 4 -20.45 9.48 1.35
N PHE A 5 -19.57 9.14 2.29
CA PHE A 5 -18.13 8.93 2.01
C PHE A 5 -17.89 7.87 0.93
N ILE A 6 -18.72 6.84 0.88
CA ILE A 6 -18.63 5.80 -0.16
C ILE A 6 -18.99 6.34 -1.52
N ASP A 7 -20.07 7.12 -1.61
CA ASP A 7 -20.50 7.75 -2.87
C ASP A 7 -19.41 8.69 -3.41
N LEU A 8 -18.74 9.42 -2.50
CA LEU A 8 -17.61 10.28 -2.86
C LEU A 8 -16.45 9.47 -3.43
N ILE A 9 -16.03 8.39 -2.75
CA ILE A 9 -14.96 7.50 -3.23
C ILE A 9 -15.32 6.89 -4.58
N GLN A 10 -16.55 6.40 -4.75
CA GLN A 10 -16.99 5.80 -6.01
C GLN A 10 -17.09 6.81 -7.13
N ARG A 11 -17.47 8.05 -6.83
CA ARG A 11 -17.48 9.14 -7.82
C ARG A 11 -16.09 9.44 -8.37
N PHE A 12 -15.07 9.36 -7.53
CA PHE A 12 -13.67 9.60 -7.90
C PHE A 12 -12.88 8.32 -8.20
N ARG A 13 -13.55 7.19 -8.43
CA ARG A 13 -12.90 5.88 -8.61
C ARG A 13 -11.80 5.86 -9.66
N VAL A 14 -11.99 6.55 -10.79
CA VAL A 14 -10.98 6.60 -11.86
C VAL A 14 -9.72 7.33 -11.40
N LEU A 15 -9.87 8.46 -10.70
CA LEU A 15 -8.76 9.20 -10.11
C LEU A 15 -8.03 8.35 -9.06
N ILE A 16 -8.79 7.69 -8.17
CA ILE A 16 -8.25 6.81 -7.13
C ILE A 16 -7.48 5.63 -7.76
N GLY A 17 -8.05 5.03 -8.79
CA GLY A 17 -7.37 3.97 -9.56
C GLY A 17 -6.10 4.46 -10.24
N GLY A 18 -6.13 5.65 -10.84
CA GLY A 18 -4.94 6.28 -11.43
C GLY A 18 -3.85 6.54 -10.38
N LEU A 19 -4.20 7.09 -9.22
CA LEU A 19 -3.28 7.30 -8.11
C LEU A 19 -2.69 5.98 -7.60
N TYR A 20 -3.50 4.92 -7.50
CA TYR A 20 -3.02 3.59 -7.11
C TYR A 20 -1.99 3.03 -8.09
N ILE A 21 -2.27 3.12 -9.39
CA ILE A 21 -1.32 2.70 -10.44
C ILE A 21 -0.03 3.52 -10.36
N THR A 22 -0.14 4.84 -10.24
CA THR A 22 1.02 5.74 -10.10
C THR A 22 1.86 5.37 -8.88
N THR A 23 1.23 5.13 -7.72
CA THR A 23 1.94 4.72 -6.51
C THR A 23 2.66 3.38 -6.72
N THR A 24 2.00 2.40 -7.36
CA THR A 24 2.61 1.10 -7.67
C THR A 24 3.83 1.26 -8.56
N LEU A 25 3.74 2.08 -9.61
CA LEU A 25 4.86 2.37 -10.52
C LEU A 25 6.00 3.10 -9.81
N LEU A 26 5.70 4.04 -8.90
CA LEU A 26 6.71 4.75 -8.12
C LEU A 26 7.44 3.81 -7.16
N ILE A 27 6.74 2.86 -6.52
CA ILE A 27 7.36 1.84 -5.68
C ILE A 27 8.28 0.97 -6.53
N LEU A 28 7.80 0.43 -7.66
CA LEU A 28 8.64 -0.37 -8.56
C LEU A 28 9.87 0.40 -9.04
N PHE A 29 9.68 1.64 -9.46
CA PHE A 29 10.80 2.47 -9.92
C PHE A 29 11.81 2.71 -8.79
N GLY A 30 11.35 3.08 -7.59
CA GLY A 30 12.23 3.38 -6.45
C GLY A 30 12.98 2.15 -5.95
N THR A 31 12.32 0.99 -5.89
CA THR A 31 12.92 -0.27 -5.42
C THR A 31 13.83 -0.93 -6.46
N LEU A 32 13.58 -0.73 -7.76
CA LEU A 32 14.40 -1.27 -8.84
C LEU A 32 15.45 -0.29 -9.36
N MET A 33 15.54 0.93 -8.80
CA MET A 33 16.58 1.89 -9.17
C MET A 33 17.96 1.33 -8.86
N PRO A 34 18.96 1.48 -9.78
CA PRO A 34 20.31 0.98 -9.55
C PRO A 34 20.93 1.54 -8.27
N GLY A 35 21.55 0.66 -7.48
CA GLY A 35 22.19 1.01 -6.21
C GLY A 35 23.30 2.06 -6.33
N SER A 36 23.97 2.14 -7.51
CA SER A 36 24.98 3.16 -7.82
C SER A 36 24.46 4.60 -7.79
N ASN A 37 23.15 4.80 -7.86
CA ASN A 37 22.52 6.12 -7.83
C ASN A 37 22.10 6.53 -6.40
N LEU A 38 22.37 5.69 -5.40
CA LEU A 38 21.99 5.93 -4.00
C LEU A 38 23.20 6.40 -3.18
N PRO A 39 23.04 7.33 -2.21
CA PRO A 39 24.12 7.79 -1.33
C PRO A 39 24.64 6.66 -0.42
N GLU A 40 25.98 6.45 -0.39
CA GLU A 40 26.61 5.30 0.26
C GLU A 40 26.40 5.14 1.78
N TYR A 41 26.24 6.21 2.55
CA TYR A 41 26.24 6.08 4.02
C TYR A 41 24.88 6.11 4.69
N GLN A 42 23.81 6.19 3.96
CA GLN A 42 22.46 6.25 4.56
C GLN A 42 21.55 5.11 4.09
N VAL A 43 22.04 4.29 3.17
CA VAL A 43 21.23 3.33 2.43
C VAL A 43 20.59 2.28 3.36
N PHE A 44 21.33 1.78 4.35
CA PHE A 44 20.87 0.60 5.11
C PHE A 44 19.69 0.85 6.06
N ASN A 45 19.64 2.00 6.72
CA ASN A 45 18.55 2.29 7.70
C ASN A 45 17.35 2.96 7.04
N TYR A 46 17.58 3.81 6.03
CA TYR A 46 16.49 4.48 5.33
C TYR A 46 15.77 3.55 4.34
N ASP A 47 16.50 2.63 3.72
CA ASP A 47 15.93 1.66 2.77
C ASP A 47 14.79 0.87 3.42
N LYS A 48 15.01 0.29 4.58
CA LYS A 48 14.02 -0.49 5.34
C LYS A 48 12.80 0.35 5.76
N LEU A 49 13.01 1.60 6.18
CA LEU A 49 11.91 2.51 6.47
C LEU A 49 11.12 2.89 5.21
N VAL A 50 11.80 3.04 4.08
CA VAL A 50 11.16 3.27 2.77
C VAL A 50 10.29 2.07 2.39
N HIS A 51 10.79 0.85 2.52
CA HIS A 51 10.02 -0.38 2.29
C HIS A 51 8.77 -0.41 3.18
N ALA A 52 8.92 -0.28 4.49
CA ALA A 52 7.79 -0.27 5.42
C ALA A 52 6.77 0.83 5.09
N GLY A 53 7.22 2.06 4.82
CA GLY A 53 6.37 3.19 4.46
C GLY A 53 5.64 2.99 3.14
N ALA A 54 6.35 2.51 2.12
CA ALA A 54 5.80 2.21 0.81
C ALA A 54 4.70 1.14 0.87
N PHE A 55 4.97 0.04 1.57
CA PHE A 55 4.01 -1.07 1.70
C PHE A 55 2.83 -0.72 2.61
N MET A 56 3.04 0.11 3.64
CA MET A 56 1.95 0.69 4.44
C MET A 56 1.01 1.51 3.56
N ALA A 57 1.56 2.45 2.78
CA ALA A 57 0.79 3.31 1.89
C ALA A 57 0.10 2.48 0.79
N TRP A 58 0.80 1.50 0.20
CA TRP A 58 0.26 0.65 -0.87
C TRP A 58 -0.89 -0.25 -0.38
N THR A 59 -0.77 -0.85 0.80
CA THR A 59 -1.82 -1.67 1.42
C THR A 59 -3.07 -0.84 1.71
N LEU A 60 -2.90 0.36 2.28
CA LEU A 60 -3.98 1.29 2.53
C LEU A 60 -4.66 1.72 1.21
N ALA A 61 -3.87 2.09 0.20
CA ALA A 61 -4.35 2.46 -1.12
C ALA A 61 -5.11 1.30 -1.80
N THR A 62 -4.66 0.04 -1.63
CA THR A 62 -5.35 -1.16 -2.11
C THR A 62 -6.76 -1.26 -1.51
N GLY A 63 -6.89 -1.09 -0.19
CA GLY A 63 -8.18 -1.12 0.50
C GLY A 63 -9.14 -0.02 0.04
N ILE A 64 -8.64 1.20 -0.14
CA ILE A 64 -9.42 2.36 -0.61
C ILE A 64 -9.84 2.14 -2.07
N THR A 65 -8.92 1.72 -2.92
CA THR A 65 -9.19 1.45 -4.35
C THR A 65 -10.20 0.33 -4.51
N TRP A 66 -10.07 -0.74 -3.73
CA TRP A 66 -11.07 -1.80 -3.72
C TRP A 66 -12.48 -1.25 -3.44
N ARG A 67 -12.62 -0.40 -2.40
CA ARG A 67 -13.90 0.24 -2.06
C ARG A 67 -14.42 1.18 -3.13
N ALA A 68 -13.54 1.81 -3.90
CA ALA A 68 -13.93 2.69 -5.00
C ALA A 68 -14.57 1.92 -6.17
N PHE A 69 -14.14 0.68 -6.41
CA PHE A 69 -14.63 -0.14 -7.52
C PHE A 69 -15.61 -1.24 -7.09
N GLN A 70 -15.64 -1.61 -5.83
CA GLN A 70 -16.48 -2.68 -5.31
C GLN A 70 -17.31 -2.18 -4.12
N PRO A 71 -18.61 -2.51 -4.04
CA PRO A 71 -19.46 -2.12 -2.92
C PRO A 71 -19.07 -2.83 -1.61
N LYS A 72 -18.36 -3.96 -1.71
CA LYS A 72 -17.92 -4.76 -0.56
C LYS A 72 -16.54 -4.32 -0.07
N ARG A 73 -16.27 -4.53 1.23
CA ARG A 73 -14.94 -4.32 1.80
C ARG A 73 -13.92 -5.27 1.17
N ALA A 74 -12.68 -4.82 1.03
CA ALA A 74 -11.59 -5.71 0.65
C ALA A 74 -11.48 -6.85 1.67
N SER A 75 -11.26 -8.07 1.18
CA SER A 75 -11.00 -9.20 2.07
C SER A 75 -9.61 -9.06 2.71
N LEU A 76 -9.44 -9.59 3.93
CA LEU A 76 -8.14 -9.61 4.59
C LEU A 76 -7.08 -10.32 3.73
N ASN A 77 -7.47 -11.37 3.00
CA ASN A 77 -6.56 -12.07 2.10
C ASN A 77 -6.01 -11.15 1.02
N VAL A 78 -6.83 -10.30 0.41
CA VAL A 78 -6.36 -9.33 -0.59
C VAL A 78 -5.41 -8.32 0.04
N LEU A 79 -5.73 -7.81 1.24
CA LEU A 79 -4.93 -6.81 1.93
C LEU A 79 -3.62 -7.34 2.54
N ILE A 80 -3.46 -8.65 2.66
CA ILE A 80 -2.25 -9.28 3.19
C ILE A 80 -1.47 -9.97 2.07
N VAL A 81 -2.14 -10.85 1.31
CA VAL A 81 -1.44 -11.71 0.34
C VAL A 81 -0.93 -10.92 -0.86
N ALA A 82 -1.73 -9.96 -1.39
CA ALA A 82 -1.28 -9.19 -2.54
C ALA A 82 -0.04 -8.33 -2.26
N PRO A 83 0.05 -7.57 -1.13
CA PRO A 83 1.28 -6.86 -0.78
C PRO A 83 2.48 -7.79 -0.59
N LEU A 84 2.33 -8.90 0.12
CA LEU A 84 3.44 -9.85 0.34
C LEU A 84 3.94 -10.46 -0.97
N LEU A 85 3.04 -10.85 -1.88
CA LEU A 85 3.43 -11.34 -3.20
C LEU A 85 4.11 -10.26 -4.04
N PHE A 86 3.67 -9.01 -3.90
CA PHE A 86 4.29 -7.88 -4.59
C PHE A 86 5.72 -7.64 -4.07
N GLY A 87 5.94 -7.66 -2.74
CA GLY A 87 7.27 -7.55 -2.14
C GLY A 87 8.21 -8.67 -2.59
N VAL A 88 7.78 -9.92 -2.47
CA VAL A 88 8.54 -11.07 -2.98
C VAL A 88 8.85 -10.93 -4.47
N GLY A 89 7.90 -10.43 -5.26
CA GLY A 89 8.10 -10.16 -6.69
C GLY A 89 9.19 -9.11 -6.94
N ILE A 90 9.25 -8.06 -6.13
CA ILE A 90 10.30 -7.04 -6.19
C ILE A 90 11.67 -7.67 -5.91
N GLU A 91 11.80 -8.46 -4.85
CA GLU A 91 13.06 -9.14 -4.50
C GLU A 91 13.55 -10.07 -5.62
N ILE A 92 12.63 -10.83 -6.23
CA ILE A 92 12.95 -11.66 -7.40
C ILE A 92 13.45 -10.80 -8.56
N LEU A 93 12.78 -9.67 -8.84
CA LEU A 93 13.19 -8.76 -9.92
C LEU A 93 14.55 -8.11 -9.63
N GLN A 94 14.84 -7.74 -8.39
CA GLN A 94 16.18 -7.24 -8.00
C GLN A 94 17.28 -8.27 -8.22
N GLY A 95 16.99 -9.56 -7.97
CA GLY A 95 17.93 -10.64 -8.21
C GLY A 95 18.19 -10.97 -9.69
N ILE A 96 17.24 -10.66 -10.57
CA ILE A 96 17.32 -10.99 -12.00
C ILE A 96 17.83 -9.80 -12.83
N LEU A 97 17.44 -8.58 -12.46
CA LEU A 97 17.77 -7.38 -13.21
C LEU A 97 19.19 -6.88 -12.89
N PRO A 98 19.93 -6.32 -13.86
CA PRO A 98 21.28 -5.80 -13.66
C PRO A 98 21.25 -4.44 -12.93
N THR A 99 20.63 -4.40 -11.75
CA THR A 99 20.45 -3.16 -10.96
C THR A 99 21.58 -2.93 -9.95
N ASN A 100 22.58 -3.85 -9.86
CA ASN A 100 23.61 -3.87 -8.81
C ASN A 100 22.99 -3.81 -7.40
N ARG A 101 21.78 -4.35 -7.22
CA ARG A 101 21.12 -4.59 -5.93
C ARG A 101 21.01 -6.09 -5.72
N SER A 102 21.25 -6.53 -4.50
CA SER A 102 21.02 -7.93 -4.08
C SER A 102 19.70 -8.04 -3.36
N PRO A 103 18.92 -9.11 -3.58
CA PRO A 103 17.73 -9.37 -2.79
C PRO A 103 18.07 -9.48 -1.30
N GLU A 104 17.30 -8.80 -0.45
CA GLU A 104 17.49 -8.85 1.00
C GLU A 104 16.22 -9.37 1.68
N TRP A 105 16.31 -10.50 2.39
CA TRP A 105 15.17 -11.06 3.13
C TRP A 105 14.58 -10.08 4.16
N MET A 106 15.41 -9.14 4.67
CA MET A 106 14.95 -8.10 5.60
C MET A 106 13.96 -7.13 4.94
N ASP A 107 14.08 -6.86 3.65
CA ASP A 107 13.15 -6.00 2.94
C ASP A 107 11.75 -6.61 2.92
N ILE A 108 11.64 -7.94 2.75
CA ILE A 108 10.37 -8.67 2.87
C ILE A 108 9.77 -8.51 4.29
N VAL A 109 10.62 -8.53 5.33
CA VAL A 109 10.15 -8.32 6.72
C VAL A 109 9.60 -6.91 6.89
N PHE A 110 10.26 -5.89 6.36
CA PHE A 110 9.79 -4.50 6.45
C PHE A 110 8.58 -4.25 5.56
N ASP A 111 8.46 -4.91 4.41
CA ASP A 111 7.25 -4.93 3.59
C ASP A 111 6.07 -5.52 4.36
N ALA A 112 6.29 -6.63 5.07
CA ALA A 112 5.27 -7.24 5.91
C ALA A 112 4.85 -6.34 7.09
N LEU A 113 5.81 -5.67 7.75
CA LEU A 113 5.51 -4.68 8.80
C LEU A 113 4.70 -3.51 8.24
N GLY A 114 5.09 -2.96 7.09
CA GLY A 114 4.35 -1.92 6.40
C GLY A 114 2.93 -2.36 6.03
N THR A 115 2.80 -3.56 5.48
CA THR A 115 1.51 -4.17 5.16
C THR A 115 0.61 -4.26 6.39
N PHE A 116 1.15 -4.74 7.52
CA PHE A 116 0.39 -4.83 8.77
C PHE A 116 -0.06 -3.46 9.28
N LEU A 117 0.81 -2.46 9.26
CA LEU A 117 0.47 -1.09 9.67
C LEU A 117 -0.60 -0.48 8.74
N GLY A 118 -0.48 -0.65 7.44
CA GLY A 118 -1.48 -0.20 6.46
C GLY A 118 -2.83 -0.87 6.66
N LEU A 119 -2.83 -2.18 6.96
CA LEU A 119 -4.03 -2.92 7.31
C LEU A 119 -4.69 -2.38 8.58
N LEU A 120 -3.92 -2.13 9.64
CA LEU A 120 -4.43 -1.55 10.89
C LEU A 120 -5.09 -0.19 10.64
N ILE A 121 -4.44 0.69 9.91
CA ILE A 121 -4.99 2.02 9.56
C ILE A 121 -6.30 1.84 8.78
N TYR A 122 -6.33 0.96 7.78
CA TYR A 122 -7.54 0.69 6.99
C TYR A 122 -8.70 0.21 7.87
N LEU A 123 -8.46 -0.73 8.77
CA LEU A 123 -9.48 -1.25 9.69
C LEU A 123 -9.97 -0.19 10.68
N LEU A 124 -9.07 0.67 11.19
CA LEU A 124 -9.44 1.79 12.06
C LEU A 124 -10.33 2.80 11.32
N LEU A 125 -10.00 3.15 10.08
CA LEU A 125 -10.82 4.05 9.26
C LEU A 125 -12.23 3.47 9.02
N LEU A 126 -12.32 2.16 8.75
CA LEU A 126 -13.62 1.50 8.61
C LEU A 126 -14.42 1.55 9.92
N ARG A 127 -13.76 1.31 11.06
CA ARG A 127 -14.43 1.33 12.38
C ARG A 127 -14.97 2.72 12.73
N ILE A 128 -14.16 3.76 12.51
CA ILE A 128 -14.58 5.16 12.74
C ILE A 128 -15.80 5.50 11.88
N LYS A 129 -15.78 5.10 10.61
CA LYS A 129 -16.90 5.29 9.71
C LYS A 129 -18.17 4.60 10.21
N ASP A 130 -18.09 3.31 10.57
CA ASP A 130 -19.24 2.54 11.05
C ASP A 130 -19.85 3.14 12.31
N GLN A 131 -19.02 3.66 13.22
CA GLN A 131 -19.48 4.37 14.42
C GLN A 131 -20.21 5.66 14.07
N SER A 132 -19.66 6.45 13.14
CA SER A 132 -20.28 7.70 12.70
C SER A 132 -21.66 7.47 12.04
N GLU A 133 -21.81 6.40 11.29
CA GLU A 133 -23.08 6.03 10.67
C GLU A 133 -24.12 5.57 11.70
N ARG A 134 -23.72 4.83 12.74
CA ARG A 134 -24.62 4.41 13.84
C ARG A 134 -25.19 5.61 14.59
N VAL A 135 -24.32 6.54 15.03
CA VAL A 135 -24.76 7.77 15.74
C VAL A 135 -25.71 8.61 14.89
N LYS A 136 -25.49 8.64 13.57
CA LYS A 136 -26.36 9.41 12.66
C LYS A 136 -27.75 8.78 12.47
N ASN A 137 -27.88 7.47 12.64
CA ASN A 137 -29.16 6.75 12.49
C ASN A 137 -29.99 6.72 13.79
N GLU A 138 -29.39 7.08 14.92
CA GLU A 138 -30.04 7.17 16.24
C GLU A 138 -30.67 8.55 16.50
N HIS A 139 -30.44 9.53 15.63
CA HIS A 139 -31.01 10.88 15.64
C HIS A 139 -31.84 11.19 14.40
#